data_f16f648ebe57aaff422e5f0ab98ab4d7
#
_entry.id   f16f648ebe57aaff422e5f0ab98ab4d7
#
_cell.length_a   1.000
_cell.length_b   1.000
_cell.length_c   1.000
_cell.angle_alpha   90.00
_cell.angle_beta   90.00
_cell.angle_gamma   90.00
#
_symmetry.space_group_name_H-M   'P 1'
#
loop_
_entity.id
_entity.type
_entity.pdbx_description
1 polymer ?
#
loop_
_entity_poly.entity_id
_entity_poly.type
_entity_poly.pdbx_seq_one_letter_code
_entity_poly.pdbx_strand_id
1 'polypeptide(L)'
;YPDLVCFDADLAGATMTKYFKAACPERFFDMGIAEADMVGVAAGMSLCGFKPFVNTFAMFAAGRAWEQVRNSVAYPHLNVKVVGSHGGLSVGEDGATHQCIEDFAIMRAIPGMLVLCPCDGNEMRQAVEALVGYEGPAYMRLGRLAVETVTDSIPGYKFELGKGATLRDGTDVTIIAVGMNVQMAL
;
A
#
# COMPACT_ATOMS: atom_id res chain seq x y z
N TYR A 1 -17.84 -1.36 6.08
CA TYR A 1 -17.14 -0.16 6.55
C TYR A 1 -17.68 1.07 5.80
N PRO A 2 -18.72 1.76 6.33
CA PRO A 2 -19.32 2.92 5.66
C PRO A 2 -18.41 4.16 5.67
N ASP A 3 -17.46 4.20 6.57
CA ASP A 3 -16.45 5.25 6.77
C ASP A 3 -15.22 5.10 5.87
N LEU A 4 -15.09 3.96 5.15
CA LEU A 4 -13.99 3.76 4.21
C LEU A 4 -14.28 4.50 2.90
N VAL A 5 -13.30 5.30 2.44
CA VAL A 5 -13.33 6.02 1.16
C VAL A 5 -12.07 5.72 0.36
N CYS A 6 -12.18 5.68 -0.94
CA CYS A 6 -11.09 5.34 -1.85
C CYS A 6 -10.80 6.50 -2.80
N PHE A 7 -9.56 6.90 -2.86
CA PHE A 7 -9.04 7.91 -3.79
C PHE A 7 -8.13 7.27 -4.83
N ASP A 8 -8.13 7.83 -6.02
CA ASP A 8 -7.23 7.42 -7.10
C ASP A 8 -6.78 8.65 -7.89
N ALA A 9 -5.59 8.59 -8.47
CA ALA A 9 -5.01 9.68 -9.26
C ALA A 9 -5.02 9.34 -10.77
N ASP A 10 -6.22 9.13 -11.33
CA ASP A 10 -6.46 8.80 -12.76
C ASP A 10 -5.80 7.47 -13.19
N LEU A 11 -5.62 6.55 -12.26
CA LEU A 11 -4.99 5.25 -12.49
C LEU A 11 -5.88 4.06 -12.11
N ALA A 12 -7.20 4.27 -11.95
CA ALA A 12 -8.13 3.27 -11.41
C ALA A 12 -8.14 1.93 -12.20
N GLY A 13 -7.79 1.98 -13.48
CA GLY A 13 -7.62 0.77 -14.30
C GLY A 13 -6.40 -0.06 -13.90
N ALA A 14 -5.27 0.59 -13.61
CA ALA A 14 -4.01 -0.05 -13.25
C ALA A 14 -3.95 -0.44 -11.76
N THR A 15 -4.40 0.43 -10.87
CA THR A 15 -4.47 0.18 -9.42
C THR A 15 -5.58 -0.80 -9.03
N MET A 16 -6.46 -1.15 -9.97
CA MET A 16 -7.66 -1.98 -9.78
C MET A 16 -8.73 -1.35 -8.84
N THR A 17 -8.59 -0.11 -8.45
CA THR A 17 -9.60 0.63 -7.66
C THR A 17 -10.92 0.82 -8.42
N LYS A 18 -10.93 0.59 -9.75
CA LYS A 18 -12.14 0.51 -10.56
C LYS A 18 -13.21 -0.46 -10.00
N TYR A 19 -12.79 -1.51 -9.29
CA TYR A 19 -13.74 -2.43 -8.66
C TYR A 19 -14.41 -1.81 -7.43
N PHE A 20 -13.66 -1.02 -6.64
CA PHE A 20 -14.25 -0.25 -5.57
C PHE A 20 -15.20 0.83 -6.12
N LYS A 21 -14.79 1.54 -7.17
CA LYS A 21 -15.64 2.51 -7.87
C LYS A 21 -16.96 1.90 -8.35
N ALA A 22 -16.92 0.68 -8.90
CA ALA A 22 -18.13 -0.02 -9.35
C ALA A 22 -19.03 -0.45 -8.19
N ALA A 23 -18.46 -0.86 -7.06
CA ALA A 23 -19.21 -1.34 -5.88
C ALA A 23 -19.74 -0.19 -5.00
N CYS A 24 -19.01 0.91 -4.89
CA CYS A 24 -19.27 2.01 -3.97
C CYS A 24 -18.96 3.37 -4.64
N PRO A 25 -19.65 3.75 -5.72
CA PRO A 25 -19.31 4.95 -6.49
C PRO A 25 -19.39 6.25 -5.68
N GLU A 26 -20.26 6.32 -4.67
CA GLU A 26 -20.42 7.47 -3.78
C GLU A 26 -19.26 7.68 -2.77
N ARG A 27 -18.36 6.70 -2.67
CA ARG A 27 -17.18 6.71 -1.79
C ARG A 27 -15.87 6.59 -2.57
N PHE A 28 -15.94 6.74 -3.87
CA PHE A 28 -14.77 6.75 -4.76
C PHE A 28 -14.55 8.14 -5.33
N PHE A 29 -13.31 8.63 -5.22
CA PHE A 29 -12.91 9.97 -5.68
C PHE A 29 -11.71 9.84 -6.62
N ASP A 30 -11.91 10.19 -7.89
CA ASP A 30 -10.83 10.34 -8.85
C ASP A 30 -10.36 11.79 -8.83
N MET A 31 -9.12 11.98 -8.39
CA MET A 31 -8.55 13.33 -8.20
C MET A 31 -7.79 13.83 -9.45
N GLY A 32 -7.78 13.04 -10.52
CA GLY A 32 -6.91 13.31 -11.65
C GLY A 32 -5.43 13.11 -11.32
N ILE A 33 -4.53 13.56 -12.18
CA ILE A 33 -3.08 13.46 -12.00
C ILE A 33 -2.61 14.55 -10.99
N ALA A 34 -3.06 14.44 -9.75
CA ALA A 34 -2.84 15.43 -8.69
C ALA A 34 -2.58 14.76 -7.32
N GLU A 35 -1.54 13.95 -7.22
CA GLU A 35 -1.26 13.09 -6.06
C GLU A 35 -1.07 13.88 -4.77
N ALA A 36 -0.45 15.05 -4.83
CA ALA A 36 -0.25 15.91 -3.66
C ALA A 36 -1.61 16.45 -3.13
N ASP A 37 -2.49 16.89 -4.03
CA ASP A 37 -3.84 17.33 -3.68
C ASP A 37 -4.67 16.16 -3.12
N MET A 38 -4.61 15.00 -3.77
CA MET A 38 -5.27 13.77 -3.30
C MET A 38 -4.92 13.44 -1.85
N VAL A 39 -3.65 13.50 -1.48
CA VAL A 39 -3.19 13.24 -0.11
C VAL A 39 -3.69 14.33 0.84
N GLY A 40 -3.67 15.59 0.41
CA GLY A 40 -4.19 16.73 1.21
C GLY A 40 -5.69 16.61 1.50
N VAL A 41 -6.49 16.28 0.49
CA VAL A 41 -7.94 16.04 0.65
C VAL A 41 -8.20 14.85 1.55
N ALA A 42 -7.46 13.75 1.36
CA ALA A 42 -7.57 12.57 2.21
C ALA A 42 -7.25 12.87 3.68
N ALA A 43 -6.23 13.68 3.95
CA ALA A 43 -5.90 14.14 5.30
C ALA A 43 -7.08 14.91 5.93
N GLY A 44 -7.70 15.81 5.18
CA GLY A 44 -8.90 16.54 5.62
C GLY A 44 -10.08 15.61 5.91
N MET A 45 -10.34 14.62 5.05
CA MET A 45 -11.41 13.66 5.26
C MET A 45 -11.15 12.75 6.47
N SER A 46 -9.90 12.40 6.74
CA SER A 46 -9.54 11.66 7.96
C SER A 46 -9.91 12.42 9.23
N LEU A 47 -9.73 13.74 9.25
CA LEU A 47 -10.18 14.60 10.36
C LEU A 47 -11.71 14.63 10.55
N CYS A 48 -12.46 14.32 9.48
CA CYS A 48 -13.91 14.19 9.50
C CYS A 48 -14.39 12.77 9.89
N GLY A 49 -13.49 11.88 10.28
CA GLY A 49 -13.80 10.52 10.74
C GLY A 49 -13.86 9.46 9.64
N PHE A 50 -13.48 9.80 8.41
CA PHE A 50 -13.35 8.82 7.34
C PHE A 50 -12.01 8.06 7.41
N LYS A 51 -11.95 6.90 6.74
CA LYS A 51 -10.75 6.07 6.57
C LYS A 51 -10.31 6.08 5.10
N PRO A 52 -9.54 7.09 4.68
CA PRO A 52 -9.11 7.22 3.30
C PRO A 52 -8.03 6.19 2.92
N PHE A 53 -8.23 5.51 1.79
CA PHE A 53 -7.22 4.79 1.06
C PHE A 53 -6.89 5.57 -0.21
N VAL A 54 -5.68 6.12 -0.31
CA VAL A 54 -5.20 6.89 -1.46
C VAL A 54 -4.32 6.01 -2.34
N ASN A 55 -4.66 5.88 -3.61
CA ASN A 55 -4.06 4.91 -4.52
C ASN A 55 -3.46 5.61 -5.73
N THR A 56 -2.20 5.29 -6.01
CA THR A 56 -1.47 5.70 -7.20
C THR A 56 -0.26 4.79 -7.39
N PHE A 57 0.61 5.05 -8.36
CA PHE A 57 1.87 4.31 -8.46
C PHE A 57 2.84 4.71 -7.34
N ALA A 58 3.67 3.75 -6.93
CA ALA A 58 4.63 3.95 -5.83
C ALA A 58 5.54 5.17 -6.08
N MET A 59 6.00 5.37 -7.32
CA MET A 59 6.83 6.53 -7.68
C MET A 59 6.11 7.87 -7.43
N PHE A 60 4.81 7.92 -7.66
CA PHE A 60 4.04 9.16 -7.50
C PHE A 60 3.60 9.37 -6.05
N ALA A 61 3.23 8.31 -5.34
CA ALA A 61 2.96 8.37 -3.90
C ALA A 61 4.19 8.82 -3.10
N ALA A 62 5.34 8.20 -3.39
CA ALA A 62 6.59 8.42 -2.68
C ALA A 62 7.37 9.64 -3.21
N GLY A 63 7.22 10.00 -4.48
CA GLY A 63 7.90 11.14 -5.09
C GLY A 63 7.07 12.41 -5.01
N ARG A 64 5.97 12.50 -5.78
CA ARG A 64 5.18 13.73 -5.93
C ARG A 64 4.45 14.15 -4.67
N ALA A 65 3.92 13.19 -3.90
CA ALA A 65 3.10 13.46 -2.72
C ALA A 65 3.84 13.27 -1.39
N TRP A 66 5.15 13.00 -1.41
CA TRP A 66 5.89 12.66 -0.20
C TRP A 66 5.83 13.74 0.89
N GLU A 67 5.90 15.00 0.49
CA GLU A 67 5.82 16.12 1.46
C GLU A 67 4.45 16.12 2.16
N GLN A 68 3.35 15.96 1.43
CA GLN A 68 2.00 15.88 1.99
C GLN A 68 1.81 14.63 2.85
N VAL A 69 2.36 13.49 2.44
CA VAL A 69 2.37 12.27 3.27
C VAL A 69 3.09 12.52 4.58
N ARG A 70 4.25 13.17 4.55
CA ARG A 70 5.05 13.49 5.73
C ARG A 70 4.37 14.52 6.65
N ASN A 71 3.97 15.66 6.10
CA ASN A 71 3.55 16.82 6.89
C ASN A 71 2.03 16.86 7.13
N SER A 72 1.23 16.49 6.14
CA SER A 72 -0.23 16.56 6.26
C SER A 72 -0.84 15.29 6.84
N VAL A 73 -0.17 14.14 6.71
CA VAL A 73 -0.69 12.84 7.19
C VAL A 73 0.09 12.33 8.39
N ALA A 74 1.40 12.13 8.26
CA ALA A 74 2.19 11.44 9.29
C ALA A 74 2.48 12.32 10.51
N TYR A 75 2.86 13.59 10.31
CA TYR A 75 3.16 14.51 11.42
C TYR A 75 1.98 14.68 12.40
N PRO A 76 0.73 14.92 11.95
CA PRO A 76 -0.43 14.94 12.83
C PRO A 76 -0.99 13.55 13.16
N HIS A 77 -0.34 12.46 12.70
CA HIS A 77 -0.71 11.06 12.93
C HIS A 77 -2.14 10.71 12.45
N LEU A 78 -2.51 11.19 11.25
CA LEU A 78 -3.84 10.96 10.69
C LEU A 78 -4.02 9.56 10.13
N ASN A 79 -5.26 9.09 10.16
CA ASN A 79 -5.65 7.75 9.72
C ASN A 79 -5.83 7.68 8.19
N VAL A 80 -4.74 7.85 7.43
CA VAL A 80 -4.71 7.75 5.97
C VAL A 80 -3.83 6.58 5.54
N LYS A 81 -4.35 5.75 4.62
CA LYS A 81 -3.62 4.61 4.03
C LYS A 81 -3.15 4.99 2.63
N VAL A 82 -1.85 5.14 2.46
CA VAL A 82 -1.21 5.44 1.17
C VAL A 82 -0.83 4.12 0.51
N VAL A 83 -1.41 3.82 -0.64
CA VAL A 83 -1.18 2.59 -1.39
C VAL A 83 -0.40 2.91 -2.65
N GLY A 84 0.88 2.54 -2.66
CA GLY A 84 1.78 2.69 -3.80
C GLY A 84 1.87 1.41 -4.62
N SER A 85 1.13 1.31 -5.70
CA SER A 85 1.21 0.17 -6.61
C SER A 85 2.37 0.31 -7.61
N HIS A 86 2.67 -0.76 -8.35
CA HIS A 86 3.70 -0.76 -9.39
C HIS A 86 5.10 -0.37 -8.87
N GLY A 87 5.43 -0.71 -7.62
CA GLY A 87 6.74 -0.40 -7.04
C GLY A 87 7.86 -1.32 -7.53
N GLY A 88 9.08 -0.78 -7.63
CA GLY A 88 10.29 -1.52 -7.96
C GLY A 88 10.55 -1.71 -9.45
N LEU A 89 11.57 -2.50 -9.76
CA LEU A 89 12.02 -2.76 -11.13
C LEU A 89 11.00 -3.54 -11.96
N SER A 90 10.13 -4.31 -11.29
CA SER A 90 9.12 -5.16 -11.93
C SER A 90 7.97 -4.40 -12.60
N VAL A 91 7.93 -3.06 -12.51
CA VAL A 91 7.00 -2.25 -13.29
C VAL A 91 7.19 -2.45 -14.82
N GLY A 92 8.41 -2.77 -15.25
CA GLY A 92 8.72 -3.22 -16.60
C GLY A 92 8.72 -2.09 -17.62
N GLU A 93 7.82 -2.18 -18.61
CA GLU A 93 7.84 -1.33 -19.83
C GLU A 93 7.61 0.17 -19.59
N ASP A 94 7.04 0.57 -18.47
CA ASP A 94 6.91 1.99 -18.10
C ASP A 94 8.28 2.66 -17.87
N GLY A 95 9.32 1.83 -17.64
CA GLY A 95 10.72 2.24 -17.61
C GLY A 95 11.13 2.98 -16.33
N ALA A 96 12.34 3.53 -16.39
CA ALA A 96 13.06 4.10 -15.25
C ALA A 96 12.31 5.23 -14.53
N THR A 97 11.46 5.97 -15.23
CA THR A 97 10.67 7.06 -14.64
C THR A 97 9.56 6.57 -13.69
N HIS A 98 9.21 5.29 -13.77
CA HIS A 98 8.16 4.65 -12.98
C HIS A 98 8.72 3.59 -12.02
N GLN A 99 9.96 3.15 -12.21
CA GLN A 99 10.65 2.15 -11.39
C GLN A 99 11.05 2.73 -10.03
N CYS A 100 10.11 2.78 -9.09
CA CYS A 100 10.36 3.30 -7.76
C CYS A 100 11.15 2.29 -6.93
N ILE A 101 12.39 2.62 -6.59
CA ILE A 101 13.27 1.80 -5.75
C ILE A 101 13.54 2.44 -4.38
N GLU A 102 13.13 3.68 -4.18
CA GLU A 102 13.40 4.51 -3.00
C GLU A 102 12.27 4.52 -1.98
N ASP A 103 11.07 4.13 -2.36
CA ASP A 103 9.83 4.29 -1.59
C ASP A 103 9.92 3.70 -0.17
N PHE A 104 10.45 2.50 -0.02
CA PHE A 104 10.66 1.92 1.31
C PHE A 104 11.58 2.77 2.19
N ALA A 105 12.68 3.27 1.62
CA ALA A 105 13.65 4.05 2.37
C ALA A 105 13.03 5.36 2.87
N ILE A 106 12.37 6.11 2.00
CA ILE A 106 11.82 7.43 2.35
C ILE A 106 10.55 7.32 3.20
N MET A 107 9.69 6.32 2.98
CA MET A 107 8.50 6.11 3.82
C MET A 107 8.87 5.59 5.21
N ARG A 108 9.87 4.71 5.33
CA ARG A 108 10.38 4.24 6.63
C ARG A 108 11.11 5.32 7.42
N ALA A 109 11.61 6.36 6.76
CA ALA A 109 12.24 7.49 7.45
C ALA A 109 11.22 8.42 8.16
N ILE A 110 9.93 8.28 7.86
CA ILE A 110 8.87 9.09 8.48
C ILE A 110 8.51 8.48 9.84
N PRO A 111 8.67 9.21 10.96
CA PRO A 111 8.29 8.71 12.28
C PRO A 111 6.81 8.32 12.37
N GLY A 112 6.52 7.15 12.93
CA GLY A 112 5.14 6.66 13.11
C GLY A 112 4.46 6.11 11.85
N MET A 113 5.12 6.13 10.69
CA MET A 113 4.60 5.53 9.46
C MET A 113 4.69 4.00 9.53
N LEU A 114 3.57 3.33 9.46
CA LEU A 114 3.54 1.88 9.24
C LEU A 114 3.84 1.58 7.76
N VAL A 115 4.83 0.73 7.49
CA VAL A 115 5.20 0.37 6.11
C VAL A 115 5.05 -1.14 5.93
N LEU A 116 4.31 -1.58 4.91
CA LEU A 116 4.07 -2.99 4.62
C LEU A 116 4.08 -3.28 3.12
N CYS A 117 4.35 -4.54 2.79
CA CYS A 117 4.38 -5.03 1.41
C CYS A 117 3.89 -6.48 1.38
N PRO A 118 2.58 -6.71 1.17
CA PRO A 118 2.02 -8.05 1.07
C PRO A 118 2.67 -8.86 -0.05
N CYS A 119 2.86 -10.16 0.18
CA CYS A 119 3.54 -11.04 -0.76
C CYS A 119 2.60 -11.66 -1.81
N ASP A 120 1.33 -11.79 -1.50
CA ASP A 120 0.33 -12.41 -2.39
C ASP A 120 -1.10 -11.88 -2.12
N GLY A 121 -2.07 -12.41 -2.86
CA GLY A 121 -3.47 -11.99 -2.78
C GLY A 121 -4.15 -12.33 -1.45
N ASN A 122 -3.77 -13.43 -0.80
CA ASN A 122 -4.31 -13.80 0.51
C ASN A 122 -3.77 -12.85 1.60
N GLU A 123 -2.47 -12.63 1.62
CA GLU A 123 -1.86 -11.68 2.55
C GLU A 123 -2.37 -10.25 2.31
N MET A 124 -2.54 -9.86 1.04
CA MET A 124 -3.11 -8.54 0.69
C MET A 124 -4.51 -8.34 1.29
N ARG A 125 -5.39 -9.35 1.20
CA ARG A 125 -6.74 -9.28 1.79
C ARG A 125 -6.67 -9.07 3.30
N GLN A 126 -5.86 -9.87 3.99
CA GLN A 126 -5.68 -9.76 5.44
C GLN A 126 -5.03 -8.42 5.83
N ALA A 127 -4.07 -7.93 5.05
CA ALA A 127 -3.42 -6.64 5.27
C ALA A 127 -4.41 -5.46 5.14
N VAL A 128 -5.30 -5.48 4.14
CA VAL A 128 -6.35 -4.44 4.00
C VAL A 128 -7.30 -4.47 5.20
N GLU A 129 -7.77 -5.65 5.62
CA GLU A 129 -8.63 -5.78 6.80
C GLU A 129 -7.95 -5.25 8.06
N ALA A 130 -6.66 -5.58 8.25
CA ALA A 130 -5.87 -5.09 9.38
C ALA A 130 -5.69 -3.56 9.32
N LEU A 131 -5.46 -2.99 8.13
CA LEU A 131 -5.31 -1.54 7.94
C LEU A 131 -6.61 -0.78 8.17
N VAL A 132 -7.77 -1.34 7.88
CA VAL A 132 -9.06 -0.72 8.21
C VAL A 132 -9.23 -0.59 9.73
N GLY A 133 -8.71 -1.53 10.50
CA GLY A 133 -8.70 -1.50 11.97
C GLY A 133 -7.55 -0.72 12.61
N TYR A 134 -6.52 -0.36 11.84
CA TYR A 134 -5.36 0.36 12.35
C TYR A 134 -5.58 1.87 12.33
N GLU A 135 -5.44 2.51 13.48
CA GLU A 135 -5.51 3.97 13.60
C GLU A 135 -4.11 4.58 13.45
N GLY A 136 -3.92 5.35 12.38
CA GLY A 136 -2.66 6.01 12.07
C GLY A 136 -2.25 5.91 10.61
N PRO A 137 -1.14 6.57 10.24
CA PRO A 137 -0.63 6.61 8.87
C PRO A 137 -0.02 5.27 8.46
N ALA A 138 -0.30 4.83 7.25
CA ALA A 138 0.31 3.62 6.70
C ALA A 138 0.67 3.80 5.23
N TYR A 139 1.77 3.20 4.82
CA TYR A 139 2.18 3.03 3.43
C TYR A 139 2.18 1.55 3.08
N MET A 140 1.38 1.16 2.09
CA MET A 140 1.34 -0.21 1.57
C MET A 140 1.87 -0.22 0.14
N ARG A 141 2.97 -0.96 -0.07
CA ARG A 141 3.58 -1.12 -1.39
C ARG A 141 3.07 -2.38 -2.07
N LEU A 142 2.72 -2.26 -3.35
CA LEU A 142 2.29 -3.37 -4.19
C LEU A 142 3.16 -3.45 -5.45
N GLY A 143 3.38 -4.66 -5.96
CA GLY A 143 3.99 -4.91 -7.27
C GLY A 143 2.97 -4.77 -8.40
N ARG A 144 3.45 -4.78 -9.65
CA ARG A 144 2.63 -4.85 -10.87
C ARG A 144 2.31 -6.27 -11.29
N LEU A 145 3.31 -7.16 -11.17
CA LEU A 145 3.21 -8.52 -11.68
C LEU A 145 2.27 -9.39 -10.83
N ALA A 146 1.57 -10.28 -11.48
CA ALA A 146 0.89 -11.37 -10.80
C ALA A 146 1.90 -12.27 -10.06
N VAL A 147 1.52 -12.73 -8.88
CA VAL A 147 2.33 -13.61 -8.02
C VAL A 147 1.52 -14.85 -7.65
N GLU A 148 2.20 -15.93 -7.33
CA GLU A 148 1.55 -17.12 -6.79
C GLU A 148 1.04 -16.86 -5.36
N THR A 149 -0.08 -17.46 -5.01
CA THR A 149 -0.62 -17.40 -3.64
C THR A 149 0.06 -18.46 -2.79
N VAL A 150 1.20 -18.11 -2.21
CA VAL A 150 2.03 -19.04 -1.41
C VAL A 150 1.53 -19.20 0.03
N THR A 151 0.89 -18.16 0.57
CA THR A 151 0.41 -18.18 1.98
C THR A 151 -0.82 -19.06 2.19
N ASP A 152 -1.61 -19.36 1.15
CA ASP A 152 -2.74 -20.28 1.22
C ASP A 152 -2.30 -21.74 1.51
N SER A 153 -1.09 -22.11 1.12
CA SER A 153 -0.52 -23.45 1.35
C SER A 153 0.02 -23.64 2.77
N ILE A 154 0.08 -22.60 3.58
CA ILE A 154 0.67 -22.64 4.92
C ILE A 154 -0.44 -22.80 5.96
N PRO A 155 -0.51 -23.97 6.66
CA PRO A 155 -1.57 -24.22 7.62
C PRO A 155 -1.60 -23.17 8.74
N GLY A 156 -2.74 -22.54 8.95
CA GLY A 156 -2.93 -21.55 10.00
C GLY A 156 -2.24 -20.20 9.74
N TYR A 157 -1.82 -19.91 8.50
CA TYR A 157 -1.24 -18.62 8.17
C TYR A 157 -2.15 -17.47 8.57
N LYS A 158 -1.58 -16.51 9.29
CA LYS A 158 -2.27 -15.30 9.71
C LYS A 158 -1.34 -14.10 9.59
N PHE A 159 -1.80 -13.10 8.87
CA PHE A 159 -1.10 -11.81 8.80
C PHE A 159 -1.29 -11.03 10.10
N GLU A 160 -0.20 -10.51 10.64
CA GLU A 160 -0.21 -9.62 11.80
C GLU A 160 0.68 -8.40 11.52
N LEU A 161 0.13 -7.19 11.72
CA LEU A 161 0.89 -5.95 11.55
C LEU A 161 2.13 -5.94 12.44
N GLY A 162 3.29 -5.59 11.84
CA GLY A 162 4.56 -5.48 12.54
C GLY A 162 5.25 -6.81 12.85
N LYS A 163 4.71 -7.94 12.37
CA LYS A 163 5.33 -9.25 12.54
C LYS A 163 5.68 -9.90 11.21
N GLY A 164 6.81 -10.59 11.18
CA GLY A 164 7.15 -11.51 10.10
C GLY A 164 6.63 -12.92 10.40
N ALA A 165 6.30 -13.68 9.36
CA ALA A 165 5.91 -15.08 9.48
C ALA A 165 7.04 -16.00 8.97
N THR A 166 7.32 -17.10 9.69
CA THR A 166 8.21 -18.15 9.20
C THR A 166 7.42 -19.03 8.23
N LEU A 167 7.82 -19.02 6.95
CA LEU A 167 7.15 -19.78 5.89
C LEU A 167 7.85 -21.12 5.63
N ARG A 168 9.13 -21.23 5.96
CA ARG A 168 9.94 -22.44 5.82
C ARG A 168 10.97 -22.50 6.96
N ASP A 169 11.04 -23.61 7.63
CA ASP A 169 12.07 -23.86 8.64
C ASP A 169 13.40 -24.26 7.99
N GLY A 170 14.50 -23.95 8.68
CA GLY A 170 15.86 -24.28 8.27
C GLY A 170 16.88 -23.97 9.36
N THR A 171 18.15 -24.40 9.14
CA THR A 171 19.23 -24.26 10.12
C THR A 171 20.47 -23.54 9.58
N ASP A 172 20.61 -23.44 8.26
CA ASP A 172 21.86 -22.99 7.62
C ASP A 172 21.87 -21.48 7.32
N VAL A 173 20.70 -20.93 6.95
CA VAL A 173 20.56 -19.51 6.57
C VAL A 173 19.15 -19.01 6.86
N THR A 174 19.04 -17.73 7.18
CA THR A 174 17.74 -17.03 7.27
C THR A 174 17.58 -16.08 6.09
N ILE A 175 16.52 -16.27 5.31
CA ILE A 175 16.14 -15.36 4.22
C ILE A 175 14.92 -14.54 4.67
N ILE A 176 15.06 -13.21 4.70
CA ILE A 176 13.96 -12.28 4.98
C ILE A 176 13.51 -11.68 3.67
N ALA A 177 12.26 -11.95 3.28
CA ALA A 177 11.69 -11.51 2.01
C ALA A 177 10.35 -10.79 2.22
N VAL A 178 10.02 -9.87 1.29
CA VAL A 178 8.74 -9.12 1.27
C VAL A 178 8.21 -9.05 -0.16
N GLY A 179 6.89 -8.91 -0.29
CA GLY A 179 6.23 -8.79 -1.58
C GLY A 179 6.54 -9.97 -2.49
N MET A 180 6.69 -9.72 -3.79
CA MET A 180 6.93 -10.76 -4.79
C MET A 180 8.21 -11.58 -4.55
N ASN A 181 9.17 -11.07 -3.78
CA ASN A 181 10.41 -11.79 -3.49
C ASN A 181 10.18 -13.01 -2.57
N VAL A 182 9.05 -13.09 -1.88
CA VAL A 182 8.72 -14.24 -1.03
C VAL A 182 8.61 -15.53 -1.85
N GLN A 183 7.87 -15.51 -2.96
CA GLN A 183 7.78 -16.69 -3.86
C GLN A 183 9.13 -17.07 -4.47
N MET A 184 10.05 -16.09 -4.64
CA MET A 184 11.40 -16.36 -5.16
C MET A 184 12.33 -16.96 -4.11
N ALA A 185 12.05 -16.69 -2.82
CA ALA A 185 12.83 -17.20 -1.70
C ALA A 185 12.43 -18.62 -1.28
N LEU A 186 11.20 -19.06 -1.59
CA LEU A 186 10.67 -20.39 -1.30
C LEU A 186 11.09 -21.44 -2.32
#